data_731fc732c763f0a4476878746fa50529
#
_entry.id   731fc732c763f0a4476878746fa50529
#
_cell.length_a   1.000
_cell.length_b   1.000
_cell.length_c   1.000
_cell.angle_alpha   90.00
_cell.angle_beta   90.00
_cell.angle_gamma   90.00
#
_symmetry.space_group_name_H-M   'P 1'
#
loop_
_entity.id
_entity.type
_entity.pdbx_description
1 polymer ?
#
loop_
_entity_poly.entity_id
_entity_poly.type
_entity_poly.pdbx_seq_one_letter_code
_entity_poly.pdbx_strand_id
1 'polypeptide(L)'
;AVAYVIGYFINGLSSLLDKTYYKTMGGMPSDILLTQIEGQNYTGYKRVKFYEASEAIEILKIELNDSNASKGKMFGRAMSYSNDDEKTRVPDFNAQYAFSRVILTTSLLLSILWLSKYYMEWWMWLVAVFIVYMSWRRCKERGYYYAREVLTAYLRKKRNANTH
;
A
#
# COMPACT_ATOMS: atom_id res chain seq x y z
N ALA A 1 14.05 -5.68 24.77
CA ALA A 1 12.93 -6.64 24.81
C ALA A 1 11.57 -5.94 24.77
N VAL A 2 11.24 -5.04 25.71
CA VAL A 2 9.91 -4.39 25.82
C VAL A 2 9.52 -3.62 24.56
N ALA A 3 10.40 -2.80 24.00
CA ALA A 3 10.14 -2.01 22.80
C ALA A 3 9.82 -2.91 21.58
N TYR A 4 10.46 -4.07 21.48
CA TYR A 4 10.17 -5.03 20.41
C TYR A 4 8.75 -5.63 20.55
N VAL A 5 8.37 -6.02 21.78
CA VAL A 5 7.02 -6.55 22.05
C VAL A 5 5.95 -5.51 21.72
N ILE A 6 6.14 -4.26 22.17
CA ILE A 6 5.22 -3.16 21.84
C ILE A 6 5.11 -2.96 20.32
N GLY A 7 6.26 -2.94 19.61
CA GLY A 7 6.29 -2.80 18.15
C GLY A 7 5.54 -3.93 17.43
N TYR A 8 5.69 -5.17 17.93
CA TYR A 8 4.96 -6.32 17.38
C TYR A 8 3.44 -6.19 17.57
N PHE A 9 2.98 -5.77 18.76
CA PHE A 9 1.55 -5.51 19.02
C PHE A 9 1.01 -4.40 18.12
N ILE A 10 1.73 -3.29 17.98
CA ILE A 10 1.31 -2.18 17.11
C ILE A 10 1.24 -2.63 15.65
N ASN A 11 2.17 -3.47 15.20
CA ASN A 11 2.13 -4.04 13.85
C ASN A 11 0.89 -4.94 13.65
N GLY A 12 0.58 -5.80 14.61
CA GLY A 12 -0.65 -6.60 14.60
C GLY A 12 -1.91 -5.73 14.53
N LEU A 13 -1.98 -4.69 15.37
CA LEU A 13 -3.08 -3.74 15.37
C LEU A 13 -3.18 -2.98 14.04
N SER A 14 -2.05 -2.57 13.46
CA SER A 14 -2.04 -1.91 12.16
C SER A 14 -2.64 -2.78 11.05
N SER A 15 -2.40 -4.10 11.10
CA SER A 15 -2.97 -5.05 10.14
C SER A 15 -4.48 -5.23 10.30
N LEU A 16 -5.01 -5.18 11.53
CA LEU A 16 -6.45 -5.18 11.78
C LEU A 16 -7.13 -3.91 11.24
N LEU A 17 -6.44 -2.79 11.27
CA LEU A 17 -6.94 -1.50 10.78
C LEU A 17 -6.80 -1.30 9.27
N ASP A 18 -6.17 -2.22 8.54
CA ASP A 18 -5.90 -2.09 7.10
C ASP A 18 -7.16 -1.80 6.29
N LYS A 19 -8.26 -2.52 6.54
CA LYS A 19 -9.55 -2.30 5.85
C LYS A 19 -10.06 -0.87 6.04
N THR A 20 -9.91 -0.34 7.25
CA THR A 20 -10.31 1.03 7.59
C THR A 20 -9.39 2.04 6.87
N TYR A 21 -8.09 1.80 6.89
CA TYR A 21 -7.14 2.65 6.19
C TYR A 21 -7.41 2.70 4.69
N TYR A 22 -7.59 1.55 4.03
CA TYR A 22 -7.93 1.51 2.61
C TYR A 22 -9.23 2.23 2.28
N LYS A 23 -10.25 2.09 3.14
CA LYS A 23 -11.51 2.83 2.95
C LYS A 23 -11.29 4.35 2.97
N THR A 24 -10.47 4.87 3.90
CA THR A 24 -10.14 6.30 3.96
C THR A 24 -9.23 6.76 2.82
N MET A 25 -8.44 5.85 2.25
CA MET A 25 -7.53 6.12 1.15
C MET A 25 -8.21 6.12 -0.23
N GLY A 26 -9.47 5.69 -0.30
CA GLY A 26 -10.24 5.59 -1.55
C GLY A 26 -10.16 4.21 -2.23
N GLY A 27 -9.72 3.19 -1.52
CA GLY A 27 -9.58 1.81 -1.98
C GLY A 27 -8.15 1.26 -1.84
N MET A 28 -7.99 -0.02 -2.16
CA MET A 28 -6.65 -0.63 -2.19
C MET A 28 -5.79 -0.01 -3.30
N PRO A 29 -4.53 0.37 -3.01
CA PRO A 29 -3.64 0.93 -4.03
C PRO A 29 -3.47 0.04 -5.25
N SER A 30 -3.38 -1.28 -5.06
CA SER A 30 -3.31 -2.28 -6.14
C SER A 30 -4.53 -2.25 -7.06
N ASP A 31 -5.73 -2.16 -6.47
CA ASP A 31 -6.97 -2.15 -7.23
C ASP A 31 -7.12 -0.87 -8.07
N ILE A 32 -6.69 0.25 -7.49
CA ILE A 32 -6.69 1.54 -8.16
C ILE A 32 -5.69 1.55 -9.32
N LEU A 33 -4.47 1.03 -9.12
CA LEU A 33 -3.46 0.95 -10.19
C LEU A 33 -3.90 0.02 -11.32
N LEU A 34 -4.55 -1.10 -11.02
CA LEU A 34 -5.11 -2.02 -12.00
C LEU A 34 -6.44 -1.53 -12.63
N THR A 35 -6.96 -0.37 -12.23
CA THR A 35 -8.13 0.24 -12.88
C THR A 35 -7.72 1.26 -13.94
N GLN A 36 -6.45 1.63 -14.00
CA GLN A 36 -5.95 2.64 -14.93
C GLN A 36 -5.97 2.10 -16.35
N ILE A 37 -6.99 2.52 -17.12
CA ILE A 37 -7.03 2.33 -18.56
C ILE A 37 -6.44 3.58 -19.21
N GLU A 38 -5.57 3.42 -20.20
CA GLU A 38 -5.03 4.55 -20.98
C GLU A 38 -6.14 5.47 -21.47
N GLY A 39 -5.99 6.77 -21.23
CA GLY A 39 -6.93 7.80 -21.68
C GLY A 39 -8.05 8.16 -20.71
N GLN A 40 -8.22 7.49 -19.58
CA GLN A 40 -9.20 7.89 -18.57
C GLN A 40 -8.60 8.84 -17.51
N ASN A 41 -9.43 9.78 -17.02
CA ASN A 41 -9.05 10.68 -15.94
C ASN A 41 -8.62 9.88 -14.70
N TYR A 42 -7.38 10.11 -14.28
CA TYR A 42 -6.75 9.43 -13.15
C TYR A 42 -7.43 9.80 -11.83
N THR A 43 -8.14 8.86 -11.23
CA THR A 43 -8.85 9.05 -9.95
C THR A 43 -8.01 8.69 -8.73
N GLY A 44 -6.83 8.08 -8.93
CA GLY A 44 -5.95 7.62 -7.85
C GLY A 44 -4.98 8.70 -7.33
N TYR A 45 -3.91 8.26 -6.70
CA TYR A 45 -2.87 9.15 -6.19
C TYR A 45 -2.05 9.75 -7.33
N LYS A 46 -2.22 11.04 -7.62
CA LYS A 46 -1.67 11.75 -8.81
C LYS A 46 -0.15 11.62 -9.00
N ARG A 47 0.59 11.34 -7.92
CA ARG A 47 2.08 11.22 -7.96
C ARG A 47 2.60 9.86 -8.40
N VAL A 48 1.77 8.80 -8.32
CA VAL A 48 2.18 7.43 -8.67
C VAL A 48 1.30 6.94 -9.79
N LYS A 49 1.84 6.97 -11.00
CA LYS A 49 1.18 6.47 -12.21
C LYS A 49 1.75 5.11 -12.58
N PHE A 50 0.91 4.25 -13.10
CA PHE A 50 1.29 2.95 -13.66
C PHE A 50 0.73 2.86 -15.08
N TYR A 51 1.56 3.15 -16.08
CA TYR A 51 1.14 3.25 -17.48
C TYR A 51 0.94 1.88 -18.14
N GLU A 52 1.52 0.84 -17.60
CA GLU A 52 1.48 -0.54 -18.14
C GLU A 52 0.33 -1.37 -17.52
N ALA A 53 -0.71 -0.71 -17.02
CA ALA A 53 -1.81 -1.40 -16.32
C ALA A 53 -2.59 -2.33 -17.26
N SER A 54 -2.86 -1.92 -18.51
CA SER A 54 -3.54 -2.72 -19.52
C SER A 54 -2.78 -4.00 -19.84
N GLU A 55 -1.48 -3.89 -20.09
CA GLU A 55 -0.60 -5.04 -20.35
C GLU A 55 -0.54 -5.99 -19.15
N ALA A 56 -0.40 -5.43 -17.94
CA ALA A 56 -0.37 -6.24 -16.73
C ALA A 56 -1.66 -7.02 -16.51
N ILE A 57 -2.82 -6.39 -16.75
CA ILE A 57 -4.13 -7.03 -16.63
C ILE A 57 -4.29 -8.17 -17.64
N GLU A 58 -3.91 -7.93 -18.89
CA GLU A 58 -4.03 -8.93 -19.96
C GLU A 58 -3.18 -10.17 -19.65
N ILE A 59 -1.91 -9.98 -19.34
CA ILE A 59 -1.00 -11.08 -18.99
C ILE A 59 -1.49 -11.84 -17.76
N LEU A 60 -1.94 -11.13 -16.71
CA LEU A 60 -2.45 -11.76 -15.49
C LEU A 60 -3.75 -12.53 -15.71
N LYS A 61 -4.65 -12.07 -16.57
CA LYS A 61 -5.87 -12.80 -16.93
C LYS A 61 -5.57 -14.08 -17.69
N ILE A 62 -4.62 -14.04 -18.64
CA ILE A 62 -4.16 -15.22 -19.37
C ILE A 62 -3.53 -16.22 -18.40
N GLU A 63 -2.66 -15.77 -17.51
CA GLU A 63 -1.96 -16.66 -16.56
C GLU A 63 -2.91 -17.28 -15.52
N LEU A 64 -3.95 -16.57 -15.11
CA LEU A 64 -4.97 -17.08 -14.19
C LEU A 64 -6.02 -17.96 -14.90
N ASN A 65 -5.99 -17.99 -16.24
CA ASN A 65 -7.03 -18.64 -17.06
C ASN A 65 -8.45 -18.19 -16.65
N ASP A 66 -8.60 -16.93 -16.25
CA ASP A 66 -9.85 -16.36 -15.74
C ASP A 66 -10.00 -14.92 -16.28
N SER A 67 -10.85 -14.77 -17.31
CA SER A 67 -11.14 -13.46 -17.94
C SER A 67 -11.79 -12.47 -16.96
N ASN A 68 -12.45 -12.98 -15.91
CA ASN A 68 -13.14 -12.20 -14.89
C ASN A 68 -12.38 -12.17 -13.56
N ALA A 69 -11.08 -12.49 -13.56
CA ALA A 69 -10.25 -12.49 -12.36
C ALA A 69 -10.38 -11.17 -11.57
N SER A 70 -10.63 -11.28 -10.27
CA SER A 70 -10.68 -10.11 -9.40
C SER A 70 -9.29 -9.45 -9.30
N LYS A 71 -9.26 -8.11 -9.13
CA LYS A 71 -8.01 -7.35 -8.99
C LYS A 71 -7.14 -7.86 -7.85
N GLY A 72 -7.76 -8.28 -6.74
CA GLY A 72 -7.05 -8.89 -5.62
C GLY A 72 -6.36 -10.20 -5.99
N LYS A 73 -7.01 -11.09 -6.80
CA LYS A 73 -6.37 -12.31 -7.31
C LYS A 73 -5.20 -11.98 -8.24
N MET A 74 -5.39 -11.04 -9.16
CA MET A 74 -4.35 -10.58 -10.07
C MET A 74 -3.14 -10.04 -9.30
N PHE A 75 -3.37 -9.16 -8.32
CA PHE A 75 -2.30 -8.60 -7.51
C PHE A 75 -1.60 -9.67 -6.65
N GLY A 76 -2.36 -10.60 -6.04
CA GLY A 76 -1.80 -11.72 -5.29
C GLY A 76 -0.88 -12.60 -6.15
N ARG A 77 -1.28 -12.87 -7.41
CA ARG A 77 -0.44 -13.60 -8.36
C ARG A 77 0.83 -12.83 -8.72
N ALA A 78 0.72 -11.55 -9.03
CA ALA A 78 1.87 -10.70 -9.32
C ALA A 78 2.84 -10.64 -8.12
N MET A 79 2.32 -10.55 -6.89
CA MET A 79 3.11 -10.52 -5.67
C MET A 79 3.87 -11.82 -5.44
N SER A 80 3.21 -12.99 -5.56
CA SER A 80 3.90 -14.27 -5.39
C SER A 80 5.03 -14.44 -6.41
N TYR A 81 4.78 -14.08 -7.66
CA TYR A 81 5.78 -14.18 -8.72
C TYR A 81 6.96 -13.20 -8.54
N SER A 82 6.71 -12.02 -7.99
CA SER A 82 7.73 -11.00 -7.75
C SER A 82 8.60 -11.30 -6.52
N ASN A 83 8.07 -12.02 -5.53
CA ASN A 83 8.82 -12.39 -4.31
C ASN A 83 9.82 -13.53 -4.54
N ASP A 84 9.66 -14.31 -5.61
CA ASP A 84 10.59 -15.43 -5.94
C ASP A 84 11.93 -14.96 -6.53
N ASP A 85 12.14 -13.66 -6.70
CA ASP A 85 13.35 -13.11 -7.29
C ASP A 85 14.13 -12.26 -6.27
N GLU A 86 15.30 -12.74 -5.83
CA GLU A 86 16.19 -12.05 -4.88
C GLU A 86 16.69 -10.68 -5.36
N LYS A 87 16.58 -10.39 -6.67
CA LYS A 87 17.05 -9.13 -7.28
C LYS A 87 15.96 -8.04 -7.33
N THR A 88 14.76 -8.30 -6.81
CA THR A 88 13.69 -7.30 -6.81
C THR A 88 13.80 -6.33 -5.63
N ARG A 89 13.31 -5.10 -5.83
CA ARG A 89 13.18 -4.09 -4.76
C ARG A 89 11.86 -4.23 -3.98
N VAL A 90 11.05 -5.22 -4.32
CA VAL A 90 9.73 -5.45 -3.70
C VAL A 90 9.80 -5.61 -2.18
N PRO A 91 10.76 -6.38 -1.61
CA PRO A 91 10.89 -6.49 -0.14
C PRO A 91 11.16 -5.16 0.55
N ASP A 92 12.00 -4.29 -0.04
CA ASP A 92 12.30 -2.96 0.52
C ASP A 92 11.06 -2.06 0.56
N PHE A 93 10.28 -2.05 -0.53
CA PHE A 93 9.05 -1.27 -0.59
C PHE A 93 7.97 -1.83 0.35
N ASN A 94 7.89 -3.14 0.49
CA ASN A 94 7.01 -3.79 1.46
C ASN A 94 7.38 -3.39 2.90
N ALA A 95 8.66 -3.45 3.25
CA ALA A 95 9.14 -3.04 4.56
C ALA A 95 8.83 -1.56 4.87
N GLN A 96 9.05 -0.67 3.89
CA GLN A 96 8.73 0.76 4.03
C GLN A 96 7.22 1.01 4.17
N TYR A 97 6.39 0.24 3.46
CA TYR A 97 4.94 0.33 3.59
C TYR A 97 4.47 -0.18 4.96
N ALA A 98 4.94 -1.35 5.39
CA ALA A 98 4.65 -1.91 6.71
C ALA A 98 5.04 -0.94 7.83
N PHE A 99 6.25 -0.36 7.75
CA PHE A 99 6.72 0.65 8.70
C PHE A 99 5.82 1.90 8.74
N SER A 100 5.38 2.41 7.57
CA SER A 100 4.51 3.57 7.53
C SER A 100 3.10 3.30 8.11
N ARG A 101 2.59 2.06 8.03
CA ARG A 101 1.34 1.65 8.71
C ARG A 101 1.51 1.64 10.23
N VAL A 102 2.64 1.11 10.71
CA VAL A 102 2.96 1.13 12.14
C VAL A 102 3.04 2.56 12.65
N ILE A 103 3.71 3.47 11.94
CA ILE A 103 3.77 4.89 12.31
C ILE A 103 2.37 5.51 12.35
N LEU A 104 1.51 5.26 11.37
CA LEU A 104 0.15 5.78 11.35
C LEU A 104 -0.65 5.28 12.57
N THR A 105 -0.58 3.99 12.86
CA THR A 105 -1.27 3.40 14.02
C THR A 105 -0.73 3.96 15.34
N THR A 106 0.58 4.09 15.48
CA THR A 106 1.22 4.71 16.64
C THR A 106 0.80 6.16 16.81
N SER A 107 0.77 6.94 15.72
CA SER A 107 0.33 8.33 15.74
C SER A 107 -1.13 8.48 16.19
N LEU A 108 -2.00 7.58 15.74
CA LEU A 108 -3.40 7.55 16.19
C LEU A 108 -3.51 7.23 17.68
N LEU A 109 -2.83 6.20 18.17
CA LEU A 109 -2.85 5.83 19.59
C LEU A 109 -2.30 6.94 20.48
N LEU A 110 -1.14 7.51 20.11
CA LEU A 110 -0.53 8.61 20.85
C LEU A 110 -1.41 9.86 20.83
N SER A 111 -2.07 10.16 19.71
CA SER A 111 -3.00 11.28 19.62
C SER A 111 -4.19 11.11 20.56
N ILE A 112 -4.76 9.92 20.65
CA ILE A 112 -5.86 9.61 21.58
C ILE A 112 -5.41 9.80 23.04
N LEU A 113 -4.25 9.23 23.42
CA LEU A 113 -3.68 9.36 24.76
C LEU A 113 -3.34 10.80 25.11
N TRP A 114 -2.76 11.52 24.16
CA TRP A 114 -2.39 12.92 24.35
C TRP A 114 -3.61 13.80 24.55
N LEU A 115 -4.62 13.67 23.69
CA LEU A 115 -5.84 14.47 23.78
C LEU A 115 -6.68 14.12 25.02
N SER A 116 -6.61 12.88 25.52
CA SER A 116 -7.29 12.52 26.77
C SER A 116 -6.74 13.30 27.98
N LYS A 117 -5.46 13.67 27.94
CA LYS A 117 -4.81 14.44 29.01
C LYS A 117 -4.93 15.96 28.82
N TYR A 118 -4.89 16.43 27.57
CA TYR A 118 -4.82 17.87 27.24
C TYR A 118 -6.03 18.35 26.43
N TYR A 119 -7.20 17.80 26.72
CA TYR A 119 -8.44 18.09 25.96
C TYR A 119 -8.88 19.54 26.01
N MET A 120 -8.49 20.29 27.05
CA MET A 120 -8.81 21.73 27.22
C MET A 120 -7.98 22.64 26.31
N GLU A 121 -6.86 22.16 25.81
CA GLU A 121 -5.92 22.95 25.01
C GLU A 121 -6.26 22.80 23.52
N TRP A 122 -7.03 23.72 22.96
CA TRP A 122 -7.52 23.63 21.57
C TRP A 122 -6.41 23.48 20.52
N TRP A 123 -5.24 24.07 20.72
CA TRP A 123 -4.11 23.97 19.80
C TRP A 123 -3.50 22.56 19.76
N MET A 124 -3.64 21.76 20.82
CA MET A 124 -3.21 20.37 20.86
C MET A 124 -3.98 19.50 19.87
N TRP A 125 -5.25 19.80 19.62
CA TRP A 125 -6.05 19.16 18.61
C TRP A 125 -5.50 19.40 17.21
N LEU A 126 -5.05 20.62 16.91
CA LEU A 126 -4.44 20.96 15.63
C LEU A 126 -3.16 20.16 15.41
N VAL A 127 -2.30 20.06 16.42
CA VAL A 127 -1.05 19.29 16.38
C VAL A 127 -1.35 17.80 16.15
N ALA A 128 -2.28 17.22 16.90
CA ALA A 128 -2.65 15.81 16.78
C ALA A 128 -3.20 15.49 15.37
N VAL A 129 -4.13 16.31 14.88
CA VAL A 129 -4.69 16.15 13.52
C VAL A 129 -3.61 16.28 12.46
N PHE A 130 -2.69 17.23 12.60
CA PHE A 130 -1.59 17.42 11.66
C PHE A 130 -0.66 16.18 11.60
N ILE A 131 -0.25 15.65 12.75
CA ILE A 131 0.62 14.45 12.83
C ILE A 131 -0.08 13.24 12.21
N VAL A 132 -1.34 12.99 12.55
CA VAL A 132 -2.12 11.88 11.99
C VAL A 132 -2.29 12.05 10.49
N TYR A 133 -2.63 13.25 10.01
CA TYR A 133 -2.77 13.54 8.59
C TYR A 133 -1.47 13.30 7.81
N MET A 134 -0.34 13.76 8.31
CA MET A 134 0.97 13.54 7.67
C MET A 134 1.35 12.06 7.62
N SER A 135 1.12 11.32 8.71
CA SER A 135 1.34 9.87 8.79
C SER A 135 0.43 9.11 7.82
N TRP A 136 -0.86 9.48 7.75
CA TRP A 136 -1.82 8.92 6.81
C TRP A 136 -1.43 9.16 5.36
N ARG A 137 -1.06 10.40 5.01
CA ARG A 137 -0.58 10.76 3.67
C ARG A 137 0.65 9.95 3.28
N ARG A 138 1.60 9.80 4.20
CA ARG A 138 2.82 9.02 3.98
C ARG A 138 2.52 7.54 3.79
N CYS A 139 1.64 6.97 4.61
CA CYS A 139 1.20 5.59 4.50
C CYS A 139 0.52 5.32 3.14
N LYS A 140 -0.38 6.20 2.72
CA LYS A 140 -1.03 6.16 1.41
C LYS A 140 0.01 6.15 0.28
N GLU A 141 0.94 7.08 0.29
CA GLU A 141 2.00 7.20 -0.72
C GLU A 141 2.83 5.92 -0.83
N ARG A 142 3.27 5.37 0.31
CA ARG A 142 4.08 4.13 0.33
C ARG A 142 3.30 2.91 -0.16
N GLY A 143 2.02 2.81 0.13
CA GLY A 143 1.16 1.76 -0.40
C GLY A 143 1.09 1.77 -1.94
N TYR A 144 1.00 2.96 -2.55
CA TYR A 144 1.01 3.08 -4.02
C TYR A 144 2.37 2.73 -4.62
N TYR A 145 3.48 3.15 -4.02
CA TYR A 145 4.81 2.77 -4.49
C TYR A 145 5.04 1.28 -4.39
N TYR A 146 4.64 0.65 -3.29
CA TYR A 146 4.72 -0.80 -3.12
C TYR A 146 3.93 -1.54 -4.21
N ALA A 147 2.66 -1.20 -4.39
CA ALA A 147 1.81 -1.85 -5.38
C ALA A 147 2.35 -1.68 -6.81
N ARG A 148 2.87 -0.48 -7.16
CA ARG A 148 3.51 -0.25 -8.45
C ARG A 148 4.76 -1.10 -8.63
N GLU A 149 5.62 -1.18 -7.62
CA GLU A 149 6.87 -1.96 -7.72
C GLU A 149 6.59 -3.45 -7.93
N VAL A 150 5.59 -4.01 -7.24
CA VAL A 150 5.14 -5.40 -7.44
C VAL A 150 4.74 -5.64 -8.88
N LEU A 151 3.88 -4.79 -9.44
CA LEU A 151 3.39 -4.93 -10.81
C LEU A 151 4.51 -4.73 -11.84
N THR A 152 5.40 -3.77 -11.63
CA THR A 152 6.55 -3.52 -12.52
C THR A 152 7.55 -4.68 -12.47
N ALA A 153 7.85 -5.22 -11.29
CA ALA A 153 8.73 -6.37 -11.13
C ALA A 153 8.15 -7.60 -11.84
N TYR A 154 6.84 -7.83 -11.69
CA TYR A 154 6.13 -8.90 -12.39
C TYR A 154 6.26 -8.78 -13.92
N LEU A 155 5.97 -7.62 -14.50
CA LEU A 155 6.07 -7.40 -15.95
C LEU A 155 7.50 -7.56 -16.46
N ARG A 156 8.48 -7.02 -15.75
CA ARG A 156 9.90 -7.16 -16.12
C ARG A 156 10.32 -8.63 -16.19
N LYS A 157 9.93 -9.41 -15.18
CA LYS A 157 10.25 -10.85 -15.13
C LYS A 157 9.58 -11.61 -16.27
N LYS A 158 8.33 -11.28 -16.62
CA LYS A 158 7.62 -11.90 -17.75
C LYS A 158 8.23 -11.52 -19.11
N ARG A 159 8.57 -10.28 -19.32
CA ARG A 159 9.28 -9.85 -20.56
C ARG A 159 10.62 -10.56 -20.73
N ASN A 160 11.39 -10.71 -19.67
CA ASN A 160 12.67 -11.43 -19.72
C ASN A 160 12.49 -12.92 -20.01
N ALA A 161 11.42 -13.56 -19.48
CA ALA A 161 11.13 -14.96 -19.76
C ALA A 161 10.69 -15.23 -21.22
N ASN A 162 10.11 -14.25 -21.88
CA ASN A 162 9.68 -14.35 -23.29
C ASN A 162 10.82 -14.03 -24.28
N THR A 163 11.96 -13.55 -23.82
CA THR A 163 13.11 -13.16 -24.66
C THR A 163 14.15 -14.29 -24.76
N HIS A 164 13.99 -15.36 -23.99
CA HIS A 164 14.80 -16.59 -24.01
C HIS A 164 14.00 -17.77 -24.55
#